data_a0008f831b3de66dd14ca519904e71b7
#
_entry.id   a0008f831b3de66dd14ca519904e71b7
#
_cell.length_a   1.000
_cell.length_b   1.000
_cell.length_c   1.000
_cell.angle_alpha   90.00
_cell.angle_beta   90.00
_cell.angle_gamma   90.00
#
_symmetry.space_group_name_H-M   'P 1'
#
loop_
_entity.id
_entity.type
_entity.pdbx_description
1 polymer ?
#
loop_
_entity_poly.entity_id
_entity_poly.type
_entity_poly.pdbx_seq_one_letter_code
_entity_poly.pdbx_strand_id
1 'polypeptide(L)'
;MFAISCLYLFFWFTVSFLVISFQRDSSTNAAILISTWLLLTIILPAAVNNYIISRYPIPEALATVVDQREGYHEKWDMDKKLTMDKFYAHYPQFRKYGFPEKQSSWLWYYAMQQLGDDDAKEHTAQMRNKLWQRDRASGLIAVFLPTLHAQHQLNTIARSGLSNHLRFQDNTALFHEKMRLYFYPRIFEDAAVNDQDWDAFGVEHYEEEVRIDWITILLPSIAVILIFVFWAGINYRKKSVVAL
;
A
#
# COMPACT_ATOMS: atom_id res chain seq x y z
N MET A 1 -10.51 10.99 -12.02
CA MET A 1 -10.01 10.08 -13.07
C MET A 1 -10.00 10.75 -14.45
N PHE A 2 -11.09 11.23 -15.00
CA PHE A 2 -11.16 11.80 -16.35
C PHE A 2 -10.08 12.86 -16.64
N ALA A 3 -9.90 13.84 -15.74
CA ALA A 3 -8.90 14.90 -15.90
C ALA A 3 -7.46 14.35 -16.03
N ILE A 4 -7.11 13.33 -15.23
CA ILE A 4 -5.78 12.69 -15.29
C ILE A 4 -5.60 11.96 -16.62
N SER A 5 -6.63 11.24 -17.08
CA SER A 5 -6.57 10.55 -18.38
C SER A 5 -6.42 11.54 -19.54
N CYS A 6 -7.13 12.66 -19.50
CA CYS A 6 -6.97 13.73 -20.48
C CYS A 6 -5.55 14.32 -20.47
N LEU A 7 -4.99 14.62 -19.28
CA LEU A 7 -3.60 15.12 -19.17
C LEU A 7 -2.59 14.09 -19.67
N TYR A 8 -2.81 12.81 -19.43
CA TYR A 8 -1.95 11.75 -19.92
C TYR A 8 -1.97 11.67 -21.46
N LEU A 9 -3.14 11.81 -22.08
CA LEU A 9 -3.25 11.91 -23.55
C LEU A 9 -2.55 13.16 -24.07
N PHE A 10 -2.77 14.34 -23.45
CA PHE A 10 -2.09 15.57 -23.83
C PHE A 10 -0.56 15.45 -23.69
N PHE A 11 -0.07 14.77 -22.68
CA PHE A 11 1.35 14.50 -22.55
C PHE A 11 1.89 13.74 -23.79
N TRP A 12 1.21 12.70 -24.25
CA TRP A 12 1.66 11.94 -25.44
C TRP A 12 1.55 12.76 -26.74
N PHE A 13 0.53 13.58 -26.89
CA PHE A 13 0.46 14.55 -28.00
C PHE A 13 1.63 15.52 -27.95
N THR A 14 2.00 15.99 -26.76
CA THR A 14 3.11 16.93 -26.60
C THR A 14 4.46 16.26 -26.90
N VAL A 15 4.66 15.00 -26.51
CA VAL A 15 5.84 14.20 -26.89
C VAL A 15 5.92 14.07 -28.42
N SER A 16 4.80 13.74 -29.06
CA SER A 16 4.73 13.64 -30.52
C SER A 16 5.05 14.98 -31.19
N PHE A 17 4.48 16.07 -30.69
CA PHE A 17 4.74 17.43 -31.17
C PHE A 17 6.21 17.83 -31.02
N LEU A 18 6.84 17.50 -29.89
CA LEU A 18 8.27 17.72 -29.66
C LEU A 18 9.13 16.93 -30.65
N VAL A 19 8.83 15.65 -30.87
CA VAL A 19 9.60 14.79 -31.82
C VAL A 19 9.48 15.36 -33.24
N ILE A 20 8.28 15.72 -33.68
CA ILE A 20 8.07 16.32 -35.01
C ILE A 20 8.82 17.66 -35.15
N SER A 21 8.98 18.42 -34.07
CA SER A 21 9.70 19.71 -34.11
C SER A 21 11.18 19.59 -34.52
N PHE A 22 11.77 18.38 -34.41
CA PHE A 22 13.12 18.12 -34.90
C PHE A 22 13.19 17.99 -36.44
N GLN A 23 12.02 17.95 -37.12
CA GLN A 23 11.91 17.91 -38.60
C GLN A 23 12.73 16.80 -39.24
N ARG A 24 12.70 15.61 -38.70
CA ARG A 24 13.27 14.40 -39.29
C ARG A 24 12.28 13.74 -40.25
N ASP A 25 12.73 12.78 -40.99
CA ASP A 25 11.85 11.94 -41.82
C ASP A 25 10.85 11.14 -40.99
N SER A 26 9.75 10.72 -41.57
CA SER A 26 8.66 10.02 -40.88
C SER A 26 9.12 8.72 -40.23
N SER A 27 10.03 7.99 -40.87
CA SER A 27 10.55 6.72 -40.34
C SER A 27 11.36 6.94 -39.05
N THR A 28 12.26 7.95 -39.07
CA THR A 28 13.04 8.34 -37.89
C THR A 28 12.12 8.84 -36.74
N ASN A 29 11.12 9.67 -37.06
CA ASN A 29 10.16 10.13 -36.02
C ASN A 29 9.39 8.99 -35.42
N ALA A 30 8.92 8.02 -36.21
CA ALA A 30 8.25 6.83 -35.72
C ALA A 30 9.15 5.99 -34.79
N ALA A 31 10.41 5.75 -35.19
CA ALA A 31 11.36 5.03 -34.37
C ALA A 31 11.64 5.74 -33.02
N ILE A 32 11.79 7.08 -33.02
CA ILE A 32 11.99 7.87 -31.80
C ILE A 32 10.76 7.76 -30.89
N LEU A 33 9.55 7.87 -31.45
CA LEU A 33 8.32 7.77 -30.66
C LEU A 33 8.14 6.41 -30.01
N ILE A 34 8.38 5.33 -30.78
CA ILE A 34 8.30 3.96 -30.25
C ILE A 34 9.36 3.74 -29.15
N SER A 35 10.61 4.20 -29.39
CA SER A 35 11.69 4.09 -28.39
C SER A 35 11.35 4.89 -27.12
N THR A 36 10.82 6.10 -27.27
CA THR A 36 10.39 6.94 -26.15
C THR A 36 9.24 6.28 -25.39
N TRP A 37 8.30 5.69 -26.10
CA TRP A 37 7.19 4.95 -25.48
C TRP A 37 7.69 3.76 -24.67
N LEU A 38 8.55 2.90 -25.25
CA LEU A 38 9.17 1.77 -24.55
C LEU A 38 9.95 2.23 -23.31
N LEU A 39 10.73 3.29 -23.46
CA LEU A 39 11.51 3.84 -22.35
C LEU A 39 10.63 4.30 -21.20
N LEU A 40 9.60 5.13 -21.48
CA LEU A 40 8.76 5.75 -20.46
C LEU A 40 7.73 4.81 -19.85
N THR A 41 7.26 3.79 -20.60
CA THR A 41 6.18 2.90 -20.12
C THR A 41 6.68 1.56 -19.60
N ILE A 42 7.87 1.10 -20.01
CA ILE A 42 8.39 -0.22 -19.63
C ILE A 42 9.72 -0.08 -18.90
N ILE A 43 10.74 0.51 -19.53
CA ILE A 43 12.12 0.47 -19.03
C ILE A 43 12.25 1.29 -17.74
N LEU A 44 11.82 2.55 -17.75
CA LEU A 44 11.91 3.42 -16.56
C LEU A 44 11.06 2.92 -15.39
N PRO A 45 9.80 2.51 -15.56
CA PRO A 45 9.04 1.91 -14.47
C PRO A 45 9.71 0.66 -13.87
N ALA A 46 10.26 -0.23 -14.72
CA ALA A 46 10.99 -1.40 -14.25
C ALA A 46 12.26 -1.03 -13.48
N ALA A 47 13.04 -0.06 -13.99
CA ALA A 47 14.23 0.45 -13.31
C ALA A 47 13.90 1.10 -11.96
N VAL A 48 12.85 1.92 -11.91
CA VAL A 48 12.36 2.54 -10.65
C VAL A 48 11.94 1.47 -9.66
N ASN A 49 11.17 0.47 -10.10
CA ASN A 49 10.76 -0.63 -9.23
C ASN A 49 11.96 -1.40 -8.67
N ASN A 50 12.93 -1.75 -9.50
CA ASN A 50 14.16 -2.43 -9.07
C ASN A 50 14.96 -1.58 -8.09
N TYR A 51 15.08 -0.28 -8.35
CA TYR A 51 15.75 0.64 -7.42
C TYR A 51 15.05 0.68 -6.06
N ILE A 52 13.71 0.81 -6.03
CA ILE A 52 12.93 0.84 -4.79
C ILE A 52 13.06 -0.47 -4.02
N ILE A 53 12.95 -1.63 -4.70
CA ILE A 53 13.10 -2.94 -4.07
C ILE A 53 14.51 -3.08 -3.45
N SER A 54 15.55 -2.68 -4.18
CA SER A 54 16.93 -2.76 -3.69
C SER A 54 17.21 -1.79 -2.55
N ARG A 55 16.60 -0.59 -2.58
CA ARG A 55 16.84 0.44 -1.55
C ARG A 55 16.08 0.15 -0.25
N TYR A 56 14.91 -0.47 -0.36
CA TYR A 56 14.04 -0.83 0.77
C TYR A 56 13.73 -2.34 0.74
N PRO A 57 14.71 -3.21 0.98
CA PRO A 57 14.47 -4.66 1.01
C PRO A 57 13.51 -5.00 2.15
N ILE A 58 12.67 -6.02 1.93
CA ILE A 58 11.72 -6.54 2.93
C ILE A 58 12.01 -8.02 3.18
N PRO A 59 13.13 -8.36 3.81
CA PRO A 59 13.42 -9.75 4.19
C PRO A 59 12.44 -10.26 5.25
N GLU A 60 11.86 -9.36 6.03
CA GLU A 60 10.93 -9.66 7.11
C GLU A 60 9.60 -10.23 6.62
N ALA A 61 9.25 -10.08 5.34
CA ALA A 61 7.98 -10.60 4.82
C ALA A 61 7.87 -12.12 4.98
N LEU A 62 8.95 -12.85 4.66
CA LEU A 62 8.99 -14.30 4.89
C LEU A 62 9.08 -14.65 6.39
N ALA A 63 9.93 -13.93 7.13
CA ALA A 63 10.06 -14.12 8.57
C ALA A 63 8.72 -13.91 9.27
N THR A 64 7.98 -12.85 8.96
CA THR A 64 6.65 -12.60 9.54
C THR A 64 5.68 -13.77 9.32
N VAL A 65 5.64 -14.33 8.11
CA VAL A 65 4.75 -15.47 7.80
C VAL A 65 5.19 -16.72 8.54
N VAL A 66 6.51 -16.96 8.62
CA VAL A 66 7.08 -18.09 9.36
C VAL A 66 6.81 -17.94 10.85
N ASP A 67 7.09 -16.77 11.44
CA ASP A 67 6.90 -16.49 12.87
C ASP A 67 5.42 -16.61 13.28
N GLN A 68 4.50 -16.12 12.46
CA GLN A 68 3.07 -16.29 12.72
C GLN A 68 2.67 -17.76 12.73
N ARG A 69 3.21 -18.57 11.82
CA ARG A 69 2.88 -19.97 11.70
C ARG A 69 3.60 -20.82 12.75
N GLU A 70 4.90 -20.61 12.94
CA GLU A 70 5.71 -21.35 13.93
C GLU A 70 5.35 -20.91 15.34
N GLY A 71 5.19 -19.60 15.59
CA GLY A 71 4.77 -19.08 16.88
C GLY A 71 3.49 -19.71 17.38
N TYR A 72 2.53 -19.98 16.47
CA TYR A 72 1.33 -20.74 16.79
C TYR A 72 1.63 -22.18 17.21
N HIS A 73 2.50 -22.89 16.47
CA HIS A 73 2.83 -24.29 16.79
C HIS A 73 3.70 -24.44 18.04
N GLU A 74 4.67 -23.59 18.25
CA GLU A 74 5.51 -23.60 19.43
C GLU A 74 4.72 -23.40 20.73
N LYS A 75 3.62 -22.65 20.68
CA LYS A 75 2.76 -22.41 21.85
C LYS A 75 1.95 -23.64 22.28
N TRP A 76 1.79 -24.66 21.41
CA TRP A 76 1.18 -25.93 21.81
C TRP A 76 1.96 -26.66 22.93
N ASP A 77 3.28 -26.57 22.87
CA ASP A 77 4.18 -27.23 23.80
C ASP A 77 4.50 -26.32 25.01
N MET A 78 4.08 -25.07 24.99
CA MET A 78 4.27 -24.13 26.10
C MET A 78 3.40 -24.53 27.30
N ASP A 79 3.94 -24.34 28.52
CA ASP A 79 3.14 -24.45 29.73
C ASP A 79 1.91 -23.56 29.69
N LYS A 80 0.74 -24.14 29.91
CA LYS A 80 -0.56 -23.44 29.81
C LYS A 80 -0.68 -22.26 30.77
N LYS A 81 -0.10 -22.37 31.98
CA LYS A 81 -0.09 -21.30 32.96
C LYS A 81 0.75 -20.14 32.47
N LEU A 82 1.93 -20.42 31.93
CA LEU A 82 2.80 -19.40 31.36
C LEU A 82 2.15 -18.68 30.16
N THR A 83 1.43 -19.45 29.33
CA THR A 83 0.65 -18.89 28.21
C THR A 83 -0.41 -17.93 28.70
N MET A 84 -1.19 -18.31 29.72
CA MET A 84 -2.22 -17.45 30.32
C MET A 84 -1.62 -16.24 31.02
N ASP A 85 -0.51 -16.38 31.73
CA ASP A 85 0.17 -15.25 32.38
C ASP A 85 0.62 -14.18 31.36
N LYS A 86 1.18 -14.62 30.22
CA LYS A 86 1.54 -13.72 29.10
C LYS A 86 0.30 -13.08 28.48
N PHE A 87 -0.77 -13.84 28.25
CA PHE A 87 -2.04 -13.32 27.76
C PHE A 87 -2.62 -12.26 28.69
N TYR A 88 -2.58 -12.47 30.00
CA TYR A 88 -3.02 -11.48 30.99
C TYR A 88 -2.05 -10.30 31.15
N ALA A 89 -0.81 -10.43 30.71
CA ALA A 89 0.07 -9.27 30.57
C ALA A 89 -0.34 -8.36 29.42
N HIS A 90 -0.83 -8.94 28.33
CA HIS A 90 -1.40 -8.20 27.18
C HIS A 90 -2.80 -7.63 27.51
N TYR A 91 -3.67 -8.42 28.16
CA TYR A 91 -5.03 -8.04 28.55
C TYR A 91 -5.21 -8.05 30.08
N PRO A 92 -4.68 -7.05 30.83
CA PRO A 92 -4.75 -7.04 32.29
C PRO A 92 -6.17 -7.10 32.86
N GLN A 93 -7.16 -6.57 32.10
CA GLN A 93 -8.56 -6.54 32.46
C GLN A 93 -9.19 -7.94 32.59
N PHE A 94 -8.60 -8.96 31.94
CA PHE A 94 -9.10 -10.33 31.99
C PHE A 94 -8.44 -11.18 33.09
N ARG A 95 -7.46 -10.65 33.82
CA ARG A 95 -6.80 -11.37 34.92
C ARG A 95 -7.77 -11.81 36.02
N LYS A 96 -8.90 -11.13 36.14
CA LYS A 96 -9.99 -11.49 37.10
C LYS A 96 -10.55 -12.88 36.89
N TYR A 97 -10.42 -13.47 35.71
CA TYR A 97 -10.92 -14.81 35.40
C TYR A 97 -10.00 -15.92 35.90
N GLY A 98 -8.78 -15.61 36.31
CA GLY A 98 -7.83 -16.57 36.86
C GLY A 98 -7.34 -17.60 35.85
N PHE A 99 -6.80 -18.70 36.37
CA PHE A 99 -6.40 -19.84 35.53
C PHE A 99 -7.58 -20.82 35.42
N PRO A 100 -8.00 -21.19 34.21
CA PRO A 100 -9.16 -22.06 34.01
C PRO A 100 -8.83 -23.54 34.27
N GLU A 101 -8.82 -23.94 35.53
CA GLU A 101 -8.50 -25.34 35.92
C GLU A 101 -9.51 -26.39 35.44
N LYS A 102 -10.76 -25.98 35.22
CA LYS A 102 -11.87 -26.84 34.79
C LYS A 102 -12.50 -26.47 33.47
N GLN A 103 -12.12 -25.35 32.90
CA GLN A 103 -12.72 -24.87 31.66
C GLN A 103 -12.01 -25.41 30.44
N SER A 104 -12.81 -25.50 29.37
CA SER A 104 -12.43 -26.01 28.08
C SER A 104 -11.10 -25.46 27.60
N SER A 105 -10.37 -26.27 26.89
CA SER A 105 -9.13 -25.94 26.17
C SER A 105 -9.21 -24.69 25.26
N TRP A 106 -10.39 -24.13 25.05
CA TRP A 106 -10.64 -22.98 24.20
C TRP A 106 -9.98 -21.68 24.67
N LEU A 107 -9.99 -21.41 25.99
CA LEU A 107 -9.37 -20.19 26.53
C LEU A 107 -7.86 -20.17 26.28
N TRP A 108 -7.21 -21.29 26.60
CA TRP A 108 -5.78 -21.45 26.31
C TRP A 108 -5.49 -21.37 24.81
N TYR A 109 -6.38 -21.90 23.97
CA TYR A 109 -6.25 -21.84 22.52
C TYR A 109 -6.26 -20.39 22.01
N TYR A 110 -7.18 -19.56 22.47
CA TYR A 110 -7.22 -18.13 22.11
C TYR A 110 -6.02 -17.36 22.67
N ALA A 111 -5.61 -17.66 23.90
CA ALA A 111 -4.41 -17.07 24.49
C ALA A 111 -3.15 -17.41 23.66
N MET A 112 -3.03 -18.63 23.19
CA MET A 112 -1.93 -19.09 22.36
C MET A 112 -1.88 -18.35 21.02
N GLN A 113 -3.02 -18.12 20.37
CA GLN A 113 -3.08 -17.36 19.13
C GLN A 113 -2.63 -15.90 19.33
N GLN A 114 -3.09 -15.26 20.43
CA GLN A 114 -2.68 -13.91 20.76
C GLN A 114 -1.18 -13.78 20.97
N LEU A 115 -0.57 -14.76 21.62
CA LEU A 115 0.89 -14.79 21.82
C LEU A 115 1.65 -14.93 20.49
N GLY A 116 1.13 -15.69 19.53
CA GLY A 116 1.70 -15.77 18.19
C GLY A 116 1.65 -14.42 17.47
N ASP A 117 0.52 -13.69 17.58
CA ASP A 117 0.40 -12.33 17.04
C ASP A 117 1.36 -11.35 17.72
N ASP A 118 1.56 -11.46 19.04
CA ASP A 118 2.46 -10.59 19.81
C ASP A 118 3.93 -10.83 19.43
N ASP A 119 4.34 -12.09 19.23
CA ASP A 119 5.70 -12.44 18.80
C ASP A 119 6.00 -11.93 17.38
N ALA A 120 5.03 -11.98 16.47
CA ALA A 120 5.19 -11.46 15.09
C ALA A 120 5.09 -9.94 14.98
N LYS A 121 4.68 -9.24 16.04
CA LYS A 121 4.37 -7.80 16.02
C LYS A 121 5.53 -6.93 15.58
N GLU A 122 6.74 -7.20 16.05
CA GLU A 122 7.92 -6.40 15.70
C GLU A 122 8.27 -6.55 14.22
N HIS A 123 8.37 -7.78 13.72
CA HIS A 123 8.65 -8.05 12.30
C HIS A 123 7.58 -7.48 11.39
N THR A 124 6.31 -7.60 11.78
CA THR A 124 5.18 -7.00 11.06
C THR A 124 5.31 -5.48 10.99
N ALA A 125 5.64 -4.82 12.10
CA ALA A 125 5.82 -3.37 12.15
C ALA A 125 7.00 -2.91 11.28
N GLN A 126 8.13 -3.63 11.30
CA GLN A 126 9.29 -3.35 10.46
C GLN A 126 8.96 -3.51 8.98
N MET A 127 8.30 -4.60 8.59
CA MET A 127 7.82 -4.84 7.23
C MET A 127 6.91 -3.71 6.76
N ARG A 128 5.91 -3.34 7.56
CA ARG A 128 4.96 -2.26 7.24
C ARG A 128 5.66 -0.92 7.07
N ASN A 129 6.61 -0.58 7.94
CA ASN A 129 7.39 0.65 7.81
C ASN A 129 8.15 0.70 6.48
N LYS A 130 8.77 -0.40 6.06
CA LYS A 130 9.46 -0.51 4.76
C LYS A 130 8.49 -0.41 3.58
N LEU A 131 7.29 -0.98 3.67
CA LEU A 131 6.25 -0.82 2.66
C LEU A 131 5.82 0.65 2.53
N TRP A 132 5.62 1.37 3.64
CA TRP A 132 5.36 2.80 3.63
C TRP A 132 6.50 3.62 3.01
N GLN A 133 7.76 3.25 3.29
CA GLN A 133 8.93 3.90 2.68
C GLN A 133 8.95 3.67 1.16
N ARG A 134 8.62 2.46 0.68
CA ARG A 134 8.50 2.16 -0.76
C ARG A 134 7.42 3.01 -1.42
N ASP A 135 6.24 3.08 -0.81
CA ASP A 135 5.12 3.87 -1.33
C ASP A 135 5.48 5.35 -1.47
N ARG A 136 6.07 5.93 -0.43
CA ARG A 136 6.56 7.33 -0.45
C ARG A 136 7.63 7.55 -1.50
N ALA A 137 8.63 6.67 -1.58
CA ALA A 137 9.70 6.79 -2.57
C ALA A 137 9.16 6.68 -4.00
N SER A 138 8.23 5.74 -4.24
CA SER A 138 7.55 5.58 -5.52
C SER A 138 6.77 6.84 -5.91
N GLY A 139 6.01 7.40 -4.98
CA GLY A 139 5.26 8.65 -5.21
C GLY A 139 6.17 9.84 -5.52
N LEU A 140 7.29 9.99 -4.81
CA LEU A 140 8.26 11.07 -5.08
C LEU A 140 8.92 10.94 -6.45
N ILE A 141 9.33 9.73 -6.83
CA ILE A 141 9.95 9.51 -8.16
C ILE A 141 8.91 9.69 -9.27
N ALA A 142 7.68 9.25 -9.04
CA ALA A 142 6.59 9.37 -9.99
C ALA A 142 6.32 10.82 -10.41
N VAL A 143 6.53 11.80 -9.54
CA VAL A 143 6.35 13.24 -9.87
C VAL A 143 7.14 13.65 -11.10
N PHE A 144 8.32 13.07 -11.32
CA PHE A 144 9.20 13.38 -12.46
C PHE A 144 8.91 12.56 -13.71
N LEU A 145 8.07 11.54 -13.63
CA LEU A 145 7.76 10.61 -14.71
C LEU A 145 6.25 10.60 -14.98
N PRO A 146 5.75 11.34 -15.99
CA PRO A 146 4.32 11.52 -16.22
C PRO A 146 3.53 10.22 -16.35
N THR A 147 4.14 9.15 -16.88
CA THR A 147 3.52 7.82 -16.99
C THR A 147 3.29 7.18 -15.63
N LEU A 148 4.31 7.21 -14.75
CA LEU A 148 4.20 6.71 -13.38
C LEU A 148 3.31 7.61 -12.52
N HIS A 149 3.41 8.93 -12.72
CA HIS A 149 2.58 9.90 -12.00
C HIS A 149 1.10 9.67 -12.27
N ALA A 150 0.71 9.55 -13.55
CA ALA A 150 -0.68 9.28 -13.91
C ALA A 150 -1.20 7.98 -13.28
N GLN A 151 -0.41 6.89 -13.35
CA GLN A 151 -0.77 5.62 -12.73
C GLN A 151 -0.91 5.73 -11.21
N HIS A 152 0.06 6.39 -10.54
CA HIS A 152 0.03 6.57 -9.09
C HIS A 152 -1.19 7.37 -8.66
N GLN A 153 -1.52 8.46 -9.36
CA GLN A 153 -2.70 9.28 -9.06
C GLN A 153 -4.01 8.58 -9.34
N LEU A 154 -4.10 7.78 -10.41
CA LEU A 154 -5.27 6.95 -10.68
C LEU A 154 -5.49 5.93 -9.57
N ASN A 155 -4.42 5.24 -9.11
CA ASN A 155 -4.50 4.30 -7.98
C ASN A 155 -4.94 5.01 -6.68
N THR A 156 -4.42 6.21 -6.42
CA THR A 156 -4.81 7.00 -5.24
C THR A 156 -6.29 7.37 -5.26
N ILE A 157 -6.81 7.86 -6.39
CA ILE A 157 -8.24 8.21 -6.53
C ILE A 157 -9.13 6.97 -6.51
N ALA A 158 -8.66 5.86 -7.09
CA ALA A 158 -9.37 4.57 -7.06
C ALA A 158 -9.28 3.87 -5.70
N ARG A 159 -8.49 4.41 -4.76
CA ARG A 159 -8.21 3.78 -3.45
C ARG A 159 -7.64 2.36 -3.57
N SER A 160 -6.86 2.11 -4.62
CA SER A 160 -6.24 0.81 -4.93
C SER A 160 -4.72 0.80 -4.76
N GLY A 161 -4.16 1.90 -4.22
CA GLY A 161 -2.73 2.01 -3.94
C GLY A 161 -2.28 1.20 -2.73
N LEU A 162 -0.96 1.02 -2.59
CA LEU A 162 -0.36 0.30 -1.46
C LEU A 162 -0.73 0.95 -0.12
N SER A 163 -0.66 2.28 -0.03
CA SER A 163 -1.04 3.04 1.17
C SER A 163 -2.50 2.81 1.58
N ASN A 164 -3.43 2.74 0.61
CA ASN A 164 -4.83 2.45 0.87
C ASN A 164 -4.99 1.03 1.44
N HIS A 165 -4.30 0.05 0.85
CA HIS A 165 -4.31 -1.32 1.33
C HIS A 165 -3.76 -1.44 2.77
N LEU A 166 -2.65 -0.76 3.07
CA LEU A 166 -2.09 -0.76 4.43
C LEU A 166 -3.05 -0.16 5.45
N ARG A 167 -3.72 0.96 5.12
CA ARG A 167 -4.73 1.56 6.01
C ARG A 167 -5.96 0.67 6.20
N PHE A 168 -6.40 0.00 5.13
CA PHE A 168 -7.47 -1.00 5.24
C PHE A 168 -7.09 -2.13 6.20
N GLN A 169 -5.85 -2.65 6.10
CA GLN A 169 -5.37 -3.67 7.05
C GLN A 169 -5.32 -3.17 8.49
N ASP A 170 -4.91 -1.90 8.72
CA ASP A 170 -4.92 -1.29 10.05
C ASP A 170 -6.34 -1.24 10.62
N ASN A 171 -7.30 -0.81 9.80
CA ASN A 171 -8.71 -0.78 10.22
C ASN A 171 -9.26 -2.18 10.51
N THR A 172 -8.90 -3.17 9.68
CA THR A 172 -9.26 -4.57 9.90
C THR A 172 -8.69 -5.09 11.23
N ALA A 173 -7.44 -4.77 11.55
CA ALA A 173 -6.83 -5.14 12.82
C ALA A 173 -7.55 -4.51 14.02
N LEU A 174 -7.95 -3.24 13.93
CA LEU A 174 -8.76 -2.58 14.96
C LEU A 174 -10.14 -3.24 15.13
N PHE A 175 -10.78 -3.63 14.03
CA PHE A 175 -12.05 -4.35 14.08
C PHE A 175 -11.91 -5.72 14.73
N HIS A 176 -10.86 -6.48 14.39
CA HIS A 176 -10.54 -7.76 15.04
C HIS A 176 -10.30 -7.60 16.54
N GLU A 177 -9.57 -6.55 16.95
CA GLU A 177 -9.36 -6.27 18.37
C GLU A 177 -10.68 -5.95 19.09
N LYS A 178 -11.56 -5.17 18.47
CA LYS A 178 -12.91 -4.92 19.00
C LYS A 178 -13.70 -6.21 19.18
N MET A 179 -13.63 -7.14 18.20
CA MET A 179 -14.26 -8.45 18.31
C MET A 179 -13.66 -9.29 19.44
N ARG A 180 -12.34 -9.33 19.59
CA ARG A 180 -11.64 -10.04 20.68
C ARG A 180 -12.10 -9.52 22.04
N LEU A 181 -12.10 -8.20 22.24
CA LEU A 181 -12.54 -7.58 23.49
C LEU A 181 -14.02 -7.86 23.82
N TYR A 182 -14.85 -8.04 22.81
CA TYR A 182 -16.25 -8.42 23.01
C TYR A 182 -16.41 -9.91 23.35
N PHE A 183 -15.73 -10.80 22.64
CA PHE A 183 -15.93 -12.25 22.77
C PHE A 183 -15.12 -12.88 23.91
N TYR A 184 -13.93 -12.37 24.23
CA TYR A 184 -13.10 -12.98 25.29
C TYR A 184 -13.83 -13.08 26.65
N PRO A 185 -14.49 -12.03 27.19
CA PRO A 185 -15.27 -12.18 28.43
C PRO A 185 -16.31 -13.29 28.35
N ARG A 186 -17.00 -13.40 27.23
CA ARG A 186 -18.05 -14.39 27.01
C ARG A 186 -17.50 -15.81 26.96
N ILE A 187 -16.34 -15.98 26.34
CA ILE A 187 -15.62 -17.24 26.31
C ILE A 187 -15.14 -17.61 27.71
N PHE A 188 -14.64 -16.65 28.48
CA PHE A 188 -14.18 -16.86 29.86
C PHE A 188 -15.34 -17.20 30.82
N GLU A 189 -16.52 -16.71 30.54
CA GLU A 189 -17.73 -16.95 31.34
C GLU A 189 -18.54 -18.17 30.85
N ASP A 190 -18.07 -18.88 29.81
CA ASP A 190 -18.76 -19.99 29.14
C ASP A 190 -20.20 -19.62 28.74
N ALA A 191 -20.36 -18.39 28.24
CA ALA A 191 -21.65 -17.84 27.87
C ALA A 191 -22.24 -18.55 26.64
N ALA A 192 -23.56 -18.81 26.68
CA ALA A 192 -24.23 -19.51 25.60
C ALA A 192 -24.17 -18.69 24.28
N VAL A 193 -23.89 -19.37 23.17
CA VAL A 193 -23.77 -18.75 21.84
C VAL A 193 -25.11 -18.14 21.39
N ASN A 194 -26.23 -18.74 21.77
CA ASN A 194 -27.56 -18.30 21.37
C ASN A 194 -28.02 -16.98 22.04
N ASP A 195 -27.36 -16.64 23.15
CA ASP A 195 -27.70 -15.44 23.92
C ASP A 195 -26.85 -14.21 23.53
N GLN A 196 -26.08 -14.34 22.45
CA GLN A 196 -25.22 -13.27 21.98
C GLN A 196 -25.94 -12.35 20.98
N ASP A 197 -25.72 -11.05 21.15
CA ASP A 197 -26.16 -10.05 20.18
C ASP A 197 -25.18 -10.01 19.00
N TRP A 198 -25.48 -10.79 17.98
CA TRP A 198 -24.70 -10.85 16.76
C TRP A 198 -24.83 -9.60 15.89
N ASP A 199 -25.92 -8.85 16.07
CA ASP A 199 -26.16 -7.60 15.33
C ASP A 199 -25.30 -6.45 15.89
N ALA A 200 -24.80 -6.58 17.13
CA ALA A 200 -23.83 -5.63 17.69
C ALA A 200 -22.53 -5.54 16.86
N PHE A 201 -22.24 -6.58 16.05
CA PHE A 201 -21.13 -6.63 15.11
C PHE A 201 -21.64 -6.61 13.67
N GLY A 202 -22.50 -5.69 13.34
CA GLY A 202 -22.87 -5.45 11.94
C GLY A 202 -21.64 -5.25 11.05
N VAL A 203 -21.82 -5.44 9.76
CA VAL A 203 -20.75 -5.21 8.78
C VAL A 203 -20.27 -3.76 8.88
N GLU A 204 -19.06 -3.55 9.37
CA GLU A 204 -18.43 -2.23 9.36
C GLU A 204 -17.92 -1.93 7.95
N HIS A 205 -18.44 -0.89 7.34
CA HIS A 205 -17.94 -0.40 6.06
C HIS A 205 -16.74 0.50 6.33
N TYR A 206 -15.59 0.11 5.78
CA TYR A 206 -14.43 0.97 5.78
C TYR A 206 -14.54 1.98 4.65
N GLU A 207 -14.76 3.23 5.00
CA GLU A 207 -14.67 4.36 4.07
C GLU A 207 -13.48 5.23 4.44
N GLU A 208 -12.54 5.35 3.51
CA GLU A 208 -11.40 6.22 3.68
C GLU A 208 -11.77 7.64 3.23
N GLU A 209 -11.67 8.62 4.13
CA GLU A 209 -11.76 10.03 3.78
C GLU A 209 -10.49 10.47 3.04
N VAL A 210 -10.55 10.54 1.72
CA VAL A 210 -9.44 11.06 0.91
C VAL A 210 -9.74 12.51 0.53
N ARG A 211 -8.93 13.43 1.03
CA ARG A 211 -8.88 14.79 0.48
C ARG A 211 -8.08 14.75 -0.82
N ILE A 212 -8.76 15.04 -1.92
CA ILE A 212 -8.14 15.11 -3.25
C ILE A 212 -7.48 16.47 -3.38
N ASP A 213 -6.15 16.51 -3.34
CA ASP A 213 -5.38 17.71 -3.66
C ASP A 213 -5.12 17.76 -5.18
N TRP A 214 -6.00 18.46 -5.89
CA TRP A 214 -5.91 18.61 -7.33
C TRP A 214 -4.62 19.31 -7.80
N ILE A 215 -4.03 20.17 -6.99
CA ILE A 215 -2.77 20.86 -7.34
C ILE A 215 -1.65 19.84 -7.43
N THR A 216 -1.46 19.05 -6.38
CA THR A 216 -0.43 17.99 -6.36
C THR A 216 -0.64 16.94 -7.44
N ILE A 217 -1.90 16.67 -7.81
CA ILE A 217 -2.24 15.69 -8.86
C ILE A 217 -1.94 16.22 -10.25
N LEU A 218 -2.33 17.46 -10.57
CA LEU A 218 -2.32 17.95 -11.95
C LEU A 218 -1.04 18.72 -12.29
N LEU A 219 -0.48 19.46 -11.33
CA LEU A 219 0.64 20.38 -11.57
C LEU A 219 1.89 19.71 -12.18
N PRO A 220 2.37 18.54 -11.72
CA PRO A 220 3.54 17.91 -12.29
C PRO A 220 3.38 17.58 -13.79
N SER A 221 2.23 17.01 -14.16
CA SER A 221 1.94 16.68 -15.57
C SER A 221 1.82 17.94 -16.43
N ILE A 222 1.14 18.97 -15.94
CA ILE A 222 1.02 20.27 -16.63
C ILE A 222 2.40 20.90 -16.83
N ALA A 223 3.26 20.88 -15.82
CA ALA A 223 4.59 21.46 -15.92
C ALA A 223 5.43 20.77 -17.01
N VAL A 224 5.43 19.44 -17.07
CA VAL A 224 6.15 18.71 -18.11
C VAL A 224 5.59 19.00 -19.51
N ILE A 225 4.27 19.04 -19.65
CA ILE A 225 3.60 19.41 -20.92
C ILE A 225 4.06 20.80 -21.39
N LEU A 226 4.03 21.80 -20.50
CA LEU A 226 4.45 23.16 -20.83
C LEU A 226 5.91 23.25 -21.23
N ILE A 227 6.81 22.54 -20.53
CA ILE A 227 8.24 22.48 -20.86
C ILE A 227 8.43 21.90 -22.28
N PHE A 228 7.75 20.80 -22.61
CA PHE A 228 7.89 20.17 -23.93
C PHE A 228 7.31 21.01 -25.05
N VAL A 229 6.15 21.67 -24.83
CA VAL A 229 5.56 22.60 -25.79
C VAL A 229 6.50 23.78 -26.05
N PHE A 230 7.04 24.36 -24.98
CA PHE A 230 7.99 25.46 -25.08
C PHE A 230 9.25 25.07 -25.87
N TRP A 231 9.81 23.88 -25.58
CA TRP A 231 10.98 23.38 -26.30
C TRP A 231 10.67 23.13 -27.79
N ALA A 232 9.55 22.51 -28.11
CA ALA A 232 9.10 22.35 -29.48
C ALA A 232 8.97 23.68 -30.20
N GLY A 233 8.39 24.72 -29.55
CA GLY A 233 8.27 26.07 -30.09
C GLY A 233 9.63 26.71 -30.42
N ILE A 234 10.62 26.54 -29.56
CA ILE A 234 12.00 26.98 -29.83
C ILE A 234 12.58 26.30 -31.08
N ASN A 235 12.39 24.98 -31.20
CA ASN A 235 12.91 24.23 -32.36
C ASN A 235 12.29 24.71 -33.67
N TYR A 236 11.00 24.94 -33.71
CA TYR A 236 10.32 25.48 -34.90
C TYR A 236 10.83 26.88 -35.25
N ARG A 237 11.00 27.80 -34.29
CA ARG A 237 11.52 29.16 -34.53
C ARG A 237 12.94 29.14 -35.09
N LYS A 238 13.85 28.34 -34.55
CA LYS A 238 15.24 28.25 -35.02
C LYS A 238 15.33 27.84 -36.48
N LYS A 239 14.45 26.95 -36.92
CA LYS A 239 14.51 26.44 -38.30
C LYS A 239 13.77 27.35 -39.31
N SER A 240 12.73 28.07 -38.90
CA SER A 240 12.10 29.06 -39.77
C SER A 240 13.03 30.25 -40.14
N VAL A 241 13.97 30.58 -39.23
CA VAL A 241 14.96 31.67 -39.47
C VAL A 241 16.10 31.19 -40.40
N VAL A 242 16.36 29.91 -40.48
CA VAL A 242 17.41 29.35 -41.38
C VAL A 242 16.88 29.10 -42.80
N ALA A 243 15.58 29.11 -43.00
CA ALA A 243 14.91 28.89 -44.29
C ALA A 243 14.56 30.20 -45.01
N LEU A 244 14.90 31.36 -44.47
CA LEU A 244 14.86 32.70 -45.08
C LEU A 244 16.27 33.16 -45.45
#